data_762299bdecd89dd99e3ccd0ba215aefc
#
_entry.id   762299bdecd89dd99e3ccd0ba215aefc
#
_cell.length_a   1.000
_cell.length_b   1.000
_cell.length_c   1.000
_cell.angle_alpha   90.00
_cell.angle_beta   90.00
_cell.angle_gamma   90.00
#
_symmetry.space_group_name_H-M   'P 1'
#
loop_
_entity.id
_entity.type
_entity.pdbx_description
1 polymer ?
#
loop_
_entity_poly.entity_id
_entity_poly.type
_entity_poly.pdbx_seq_one_letter_code
_entity_poly.pdbx_strand_id
1 'polypeptide(L)'
;MNVYVLYDCVENPDEWAFAGVEHIYANHADAVDRMQDLFLECLNEHDINDAESMRDSYIDDWGARVADVPAGYRHTWTITEETVV
;
A
#
# COMPACT_ATOMS: atom_id res chain seq x y z
N MET A 1 -24.50 -6.48 2.03
CA MET A 1 -23.70 -5.25 1.90
C MET A 1 -22.24 -5.61 1.87
N ASN A 2 -21.50 -5.04 0.92
CA ASN A 2 -20.06 -5.25 0.85
C ASN A 2 -19.33 -3.99 1.33
N VAL A 3 -18.21 -4.23 2.00
CA VAL A 3 -17.28 -3.17 2.39
C VAL A 3 -15.90 -3.48 1.79
N TYR A 4 -15.07 -2.48 1.69
CA TYR A 4 -13.72 -2.58 1.12
C TYR A 4 -12.73 -2.21 2.19
N VAL A 5 -11.88 -3.17 2.54
CA VAL A 5 -10.90 -3.01 3.62
C VAL A 5 -9.55 -2.72 3.01
N LEU A 6 -8.96 -1.60 3.38
CA LEU A 6 -7.61 -1.21 2.97
C LEU A 6 -6.65 -1.63 4.08
N TYR A 7 -5.78 -2.57 3.75
CA TYR A 7 -4.72 -3.06 4.63
C TYR A 7 -3.40 -2.44 4.23
N ASP A 8 -2.49 -2.30 5.19
CA ASP A 8 -1.11 -1.98 4.90
C ASP A 8 -0.15 -2.95 5.59
N CYS A 9 1.01 -3.12 4.98
CA CYS A 9 2.09 -3.95 5.49
C CYS A 9 3.40 -3.23 5.24
N VAL A 10 4.16 -2.98 6.30
CA VAL A 10 5.47 -2.34 6.23
C VAL A 10 6.53 -3.37 6.58
N GLU A 11 7.52 -3.53 5.71
CA GLU A 11 8.67 -4.40 5.95
C GLU A 11 9.95 -3.55 5.96
N ASN A 12 10.74 -3.71 7.01
CA ASN A 12 12.00 -2.99 7.18
C ASN A 12 13.08 -4.01 7.57
N PRO A 13 14.26 -4.02 6.91
CA PRO A 13 15.23 -5.10 7.09
C PRO A 13 15.82 -5.19 8.49
N ASP A 14 15.93 -4.07 9.19
CA ASP A 14 16.53 -3.99 10.52
C ASP A 14 15.49 -3.96 11.64
N GLU A 15 14.22 -4.05 11.27
CA GLU A 15 13.10 -3.95 12.20
C GLU A 15 12.06 -5.02 11.90
N TRP A 16 11.10 -5.13 12.78
CA TRP A 16 9.99 -6.06 12.62
C TRP A 16 9.02 -5.59 11.53
N ALA A 17 8.37 -6.56 10.86
CA ALA A 17 7.29 -6.26 9.92
C ALA A 17 6.04 -5.84 10.68
N PHE A 18 5.32 -4.86 10.14
CA PHE A 18 4.07 -4.39 10.71
C PHE A 18 2.97 -4.51 9.65
N ALA A 19 1.81 -5.04 10.06
CA ALA A 19 0.64 -5.13 9.20
C ALA A 19 -0.61 -4.73 9.98
N GLY A 20 -1.53 -4.04 9.33
CA GLY A 20 -2.76 -3.61 9.97
C GLY A 20 -3.80 -3.12 8.98
N VAL A 21 -4.96 -2.73 9.52
CA VAL A 21 -6.03 -2.12 8.76
C VAL A 21 -5.85 -0.62 8.77
N GLU A 22 -5.75 -0.02 7.57
CA GLU A 22 -5.72 1.44 7.42
C GLU A 22 -7.13 2.02 7.62
N HIS A 23 -8.10 1.49 6.89
CA HIS A 23 -9.48 1.96 6.98
C HIS A 23 -10.44 1.00 6.27
N ILE A 24 -11.74 1.16 6.56
CA ILE A 24 -12.82 0.41 5.93
C ILE A 24 -13.73 1.40 5.18
N TYR A 25 -14.04 1.10 3.91
CA TYR A 25 -14.79 1.97 3.02
C TYR A 25 -16.09 1.29 2.56
N ALA A 26 -17.13 2.10 2.36
CA ALA A 26 -18.40 1.62 1.85
C ALA A 26 -18.35 1.30 0.34
N ASN A 27 -17.41 1.91 -0.40
CA ASN A 27 -17.26 1.67 -1.83
C ASN A 27 -15.78 1.55 -2.23
N HIS A 28 -15.56 0.83 -3.34
CA HIS A 28 -14.21 0.53 -3.83
C HIS A 28 -13.46 1.78 -4.28
N ALA A 29 -14.15 2.71 -4.94
CA ALA A 29 -13.52 3.93 -5.45
C ALA A 29 -12.86 4.75 -4.34
N ASP A 30 -13.50 4.89 -3.18
CA ASP A 30 -12.94 5.62 -2.05
C ASP A 30 -11.70 4.92 -1.48
N ALA A 31 -11.73 3.58 -1.42
CA ALA A 31 -10.56 2.81 -0.99
C ALA A 31 -9.38 3.00 -1.95
N VAL A 32 -9.64 2.96 -3.25
CA VAL A 32 -8.62 3.18 -4.29
C VAL A 32 -8.04 4.59 -4.19
N ASP A 33 -8.89 5.61 -4.04
CA ASP A 33 -8.45 7.00 -3.92
C ASP A 33 -7.49 7.18 -2.73
N ARG A 34 -7.85 6.60 -1.58
CA ARG A 34 -6.99 6.68 -0.40
C ARG A 34 -5.68 5.93 -0.59
N MET A 35 -5.73 4.75 -1.19
CA MET A 35 -4.54 3.96 -1.49
C MET A 35 -3.59 4.74 -2.42
N GLN A 36 -4.12 5.41 -3.45
CA GLN A 36 -3.32 6.23 -4.37
C GLN A 36 -2.61 7.38 -3.63
N ASP A 37 -3.32 8.07 -2.74
CA ASP A 37 -2.73 9.14 -1.93
C ASP A 37 -1.59 8.63 -1.06
N LEU A 38 -1.79 7.50 -0.39
CA LEU A 38 -0.77 6.88 0.47
C LEU A 38 0.44 6.42 -0.35
N PHE A 39 0.20 5.86 -1.52
CA PHE A 39 1.27 5.43 -2.43
C PHE A 39 2.13 6.62 -2.87
N LEU A 40 1.51 7.72 -3.29
CA LEU A 40 2.24 8.92 -3.73
C LEU A 40 3.01 9.59 -2.58
N GLU A 41 2.41 9.67 -1.39
CA GLU A 41 3.09 10.18 -0.21
C GLU A 41 4.33 9.35 0.11
N CYS A 42 4.22 8.03 0.06
CA CYS A 42 5.33 7.13 0.35
C CYS A 42 6.45 7.24 -0.69
N LEU A 43 6.11 7.33 -1.97
CA LEU A 43 7.09 7.58 -3.03
C LEU A 43 7.89 8.85 -2.78
N ASN A 44 7.21 9.92 -2.38
CA ASN A 44 7.84 11.21 -2.11
C ASN A 44 8.72 11.17 -0.86
N GLU A 45 8.24 10.55 0.21
CA GLU A 45 8.97 10.44 1.47
C GLU A 45 10.30 9.67 1.30
N HIS A 46 10.30 8.63 0.47
CA HIS A 46 11.48 7.80 0.23
C HIS A 46 12.33 8.29 -0.93
N ASP A 47 11.90 9.33 -1.66
CA ASP A 47 12.60 9.88 -2.81
C ASP A 47 13.00 8.77 -3.80
N ILE A 48 12.05 7.94 -4.18
CA ILE A 48 12.27 6.77 -5.04
C ILE A 48 12.62 7.23 -6.45
N ASN A 49 13.84 6.97 -6.89
CA ASN A 49 14.32 7.36 -8.22
C ASN A 49 15.25 6.34 -8.89
N ASP A 50 15.61 5.25 -8.21
CA ASP A 50 16.43 4.19 -8.79
C ASP A 50 15.58 3.18 -9.57
N ALA A 51 16.18 2.59 -10.62
CA ALA A 51 15.45 1.70 -11.53
C ALA A 51 14.94 0.42 -10.85
N GLU A 52 15.69 -0.16 -9.91
CA GLU A 52 15.27 -1.37 -9.19
C GLU A 52 14.05 -1.11 -8.33
N SER A 53 14.05 0.00 -7.56
CA SER A 53 12.91 0.38 -6.73
C SER A 53 11.68 0.68 -7.58
N MET A 54 11.84 1.38 -8.69
CA MET A 54 10.74 1.69 -9.60
C MET A 54 10.13 0.44 -10.21
N ARG A 55 10.95 -0.56 -10.59
CA ARG A 55 10.45 -1.83 -11.13
C ARG A 55 9.71 -2.66 -10.10
N ASP A 56 10.11 -2.58 -8.84
CA ASP A 56 9.49 -3.33 -7.74
C ASP A 56 8.29 -2.61 -7.12
N SER A 57 8.06 -1.36 -7.51
CA SER A 57 6.91 -0.57 -7.09
C SER A 57 5.80 -0.65 -8.13
N TYR A 58 4.55 -0.70 -7.68
CA TYR A 58 3.39 -0.76 -8.57
C TYR A 58 2.13 -0.22 -7.89
N ILE A 59 1.13 0.06 -8.70
CA ILE A 59 -0.22 0.37 -8.21
C ILE A 59 -1.26 -0.12 -9.22
N ASP A 60 -2.31 -0.73 -8.71
CA ASP A 60 -3.52 -1.09 -9.46
C ASP A 60 -4.77 -0.85 -8.60
N ASP A 61 -5.94 -1.32 -9.03
CA ASP A 61 -7.20 -1.06 -8.32
C ASP A 61 -7.36 -1.87 -7.02
N TRP A 62 -6.51 -2.84 -6.77
CA TRP A 62 -6.62 -3.75 -5.62
C TRP A 62 -5.37 -3.80 -4.76
N GLY A 63 -4.30 -3.19 -5.20
CA GLY A 63 -3.07 -3.19 -4.42
C GLY A 63 -2.05 -2.19 -4.91
N ALA A 64 -1.09 -1.90 -4.08
CA ALA A 64 0.02 -1.00 -4.39
C ALA A 64 1.23 -1.39 -3.55
N ARG A 65 2.41 -1.09 -4.07
CA ARG A 65 3.67 -1.29 -3.36
C ARG A 65 4.63 -0.17 -3.67
N VAL A 66 5.25 0.36 -2.61
CA VAL A 66 6.44 1.19 -2.72
C VAL A 66 7.61 0.37 -2.21
N ALA A 67 8.63 0.20 -3.04
CA ALA A 67 9.87 -0.46 -2.67
C ALA A 67 11.01 0.54 -2.72
N ASP A 68 11.84 0.56 -1.68
CA ASP A 68 13.11 1.24 -1.64
C ASP A 68 14.19 0.16 -1.52
N VAL A 69 14.63 -0.36 -2.66
CA VAL A 69 15.51 -1.52 -2.72
C VAL A 69 16.83 -1.29 -2.02
N PRO A 70 17.53 -0.14 -2.22
CA PRO A 70 18.78 0.13 -1.50
C PRO A 70 18.62 0.14 0.02
N ALA A 71 17.47 0.60 0.52
CA ALA A 71 17.20 0.65 1.96
C ALA A 71 16.62 -0.65 2.49
N GLY A 72 16.22 -1.58 1.62
CA GLY A 72 15.55 -2.81 2.01
C GLY A 72 14.14 -2.62 2.56
N TYR A 73 13.50 -1.52 2.20
CA TYR A 73 12.18 -1.14 2.70
C TYR A 73 11.09 -1.49 1.68
N ARG A 74 9.95 -1.96 2.18
CA ARG A 74 8.74 -2.18 1.38
C ARG A 74 7.51 -1.77 2.15
N HIS A 75 6.62 -1.05 1.48
CA HIS A 75 5.28 -0.77 2.00
C HIS A 75 4.27 -1.23 0.97
N THR A 76 3.40 -2.15 1.37
CA THR A 76 2.39 -2.75 0.50
C THR A 76 1.00 -2.43 1.03
N TRP A 77 0.09 -2.04 0.15
CA TRP A 77 -1.33 -1.86 0.46
C TRP A 77 -2.14 -2.87 -0.32
N THR A 78 -3.20 -3.36 0.29
CA THR A 78 -4.12 -4.33 -0.34
C THR A 78 -5.54 -3.94 -0.01
N ILE A 79 -6.41 -3.97 -1.01
CA ILE A 79 -7.85 -3.77 -0.82
C ILE A 79 -8.53 -5.14 -0.96
N THR A 80 -9.35 -5.51 0.02
CA THR A 80 -10.17 -6.71 -0.05
C THR A 80 -11.63 -6.34 0.02
N GLU A 81 -12.48 -7.07 -0.69
CA GLU A 81 -13.92 -6.93 -0.63
C GLU A 81 -14.46 -7.94 0.39
N GLU A 82 -15.20 -7.44 1.37
CA GLU A 82 -15.75 -8.25 2.45
C GLU A 82 -17.27 -8.10 2.48
N THR A 83 -17.97 -9.20 2.68
CA THR A 83 -19.42 -9.19 2.84
C THR A 83 -19.76 -9.01 4.31
N VAL A 84 -20.59 -8.01 4.60
CA VAL A 84 -21.12 -7.75 5.95
C VAL A 84 -22.54 -8.30 6.02
N VAL A 85 -22.76 -9.16 6.97
CA VAL A 85 -24.06 -9.81 7.18
C VAL A 85 -24.92 -9.03 8.15
#